data_f49a1910eca7be05571c16ad70d5118c
#
_entry.id   f49a1910eca7be05571c16ad70d5118c
#
_cell.length_a   1.000
_cell.length_b   1.000
_cell.length_c   1.000
_cell.angle_alpha   90.00
_cell.angle_beta   90.00
_cell.angle_gamma   90.00
#
_symmetry.space_group_name_H-M   'P 1'
#
loop_
_entity.id
_entity.type
_entity.pdbx_description
1 polymer ?
#
loop_
_entity_poly.entity_id
_entity_poly.type
_entity_poly.pdbx_seq_one_letter_code
_entity_poly.pdbx_strand_id
1 'polypeptide(L)'
;MLANVDCFSIENLHIVKQHGWGISLEACTNGSVRNIDFDACMYKVIDGIPMNMENQDGIDIRNGCHHIVISDITGQTGDDLIALTAIVPNKETYLPGGSLRTTHVMHNDWSRRERDIHDIVIRNVIGCSYLCWVLRLLAANTKIYNVVADGIIDTNTDANREAGTILLGDNDDYATNLPDSIRGVTISNVVTGCKRSAIALCGYMCDSAITNVVNREPNCGILKVSRPDGMKNVSLSESVSVKAK
;
A
#
# COMPACT_ATOMS: atom_id res chain seq x y z
N MET A 1 -0.88 12.56 11.63
CA MET A 1 -0.01 11.42 11.98
C MET A 1 -0.23 11.02 13.42
N LEU A 2 -0.31 9.72 13.69
CA LEU A 2 -0.27 9.13 15.02
C LEU A 2 1.00 8.29 15.15
N ALA A 3 1.64 8.33 16.31
CA ALA A 3 2.83 7.54 16.59
C ALA A 3 2.78 6.99 18.00
N ASN A 4 3.04 5.68 18.16
CA ASN A 4 3.05 4.98 19.45
C ASN A 4 1.71 5.12 20.22
N VAL A 5 0.61 4.93 19.52
CA VAL A 5 -0.75 5.01 20.08
C VAL A 5 -1.37 3.63 20.12
N ASP A 6 -1.88 3.25 21.25
CA ASP A 6 -2.68 2.05 21.46
C ASP A 6 -4.16 2.41 21.63
N CYS A 7 -5.05 1.58 21.09
CA CYS A 7 -6.50 1.77 21.15
C CYS A 7 -6.98 3.10 20.53
N PHE A 8 -7.01 3.18 19.20
CA PHE A 8 -7.46 4.38 18.48
C PHE A 8 -8.59 4.09 17.47
N SER A 9 -9.33 5.14 17.15
CA SER A 9 -10.28 5.17 16.02
C SER A 9 -10.12 6.47 15.25
N ILE A 10 -10.00 6.38 13.91
CA ILE A 10 -10.05 7.51 12.98
C ILE A 10 -11.21 7.22 12.03
N GLU A 11 -12.21 8.07 12.02
CA GLU A 11 -13.40 7.80 11.23
C GLU A 11 -14.12 9.04 10.73
N ASN A 12 -14.90 8.87 9.64
CA ASN A 12 -15.79 9.88 9.09
C ASN A 12 -15.06 11.16 8.66
N LEU A 13 -13.97 11.02 7.90
CA LEU A 13 -13.19 12.15 7.40
C LEU A 13 -13.27 12.25 5.87
N HIS A 14 -13.35 13.48 5.39
CA HIS A 14 -13.07 13.83 4.01
C HIS A 14 -11.77 14.63 3.95
N ILE A 15 -10.74 14.06 3.32
CA ILE A 15 -9.38 14.62 3.27
C ILE A 15 -9.14 15.15 1.87
N VAL A 16 -8.91 16.45 1.76
CA VAL A 16 -8.83 17.15 0.49
C VAL A 16 -7.47 17.77 0.29
N LYS A 17 -6.84 17.45 -0.84
CA LYS A 17 -5.61 18.10 -1.32
C LYS A 17 -4.49 18.17 -0.26
N GLN A 18 -4.27 17.10 0.47
CA GLN A 18 -3.13 17.00 1.40
C GLN A 18 -1.78 17.19 0.67
N HIS A 19 -0.76 17.64 1.37
CA HIS A 19 0.57 17.88 0.79
C HIS A 19 1.49 16.66 0.82
N GLY A 20 1.15 15.67 1.60
CA GLY A 20 1.87 14.42 1.77
C GLY A 20 0.87 13.37 2.28
N TRP A 21 1.28 12.46 3.11
CA TRP A 21 0.45 11.40 3.68
C TRP A 21 -0.78 11.96 4.40
N GLY A 22 -1.98 11.52 4.01
CA GLY A 22 -3.23 11.97 4.61
C GLY A 22 -3.37 11.47 6.05
N ILE A 23 -3.26 10.16 6.25
CA ILE A 23 -3.23 9.50 7.56
C ILE A 23 -1.97 8.67 7.64
N SER A 24 -1.11 8.90 8.62
CA SER A 24 0.10 8.12 8.82
C SER A 24 0.16 7.59 10.25
N LEU A 25 0.35 6.28 10.38
CA LEU A 25 0.40 5.54 11.65
C LEU A 25 1.77 4.88 11.79
N GLU A 26 2.45 5.07 12.91
CA GLU A 26 3.74 4.45 13.22
C GLU A 26 3.73 3.86 14.63
N ALA A 27 4.07 2.58 14.78
CA ALA A 27 4.00 1.85 16.04
C ALA A 27 2.63 1.98 16.76
N CYS A 28 1.55 1.99 15.98
CA CYS A 28 0.19 2.09 16.47
C CYS A 28 -0.47 0.71 16.52
N THR A 29 -1.29 0.48 17.55
CA THR A 29 -1.86 -0.85 17.78
C THR A 29 -3.33 -0.79 18.16
N ASN A 30 -4.07 -1.89 17.94
CA ASN A 30 -5.45 -2.06 18.37
C ASN A 30 -6.37 -0.93 17.90
N GLY A 31 -6.38 -0.66 16.60
CA GLY A 31 -7.06 0.50 16.07
C GLY A 31 -7.93 0.26 14.85
N SER A 32 -8.64 1.31 14.48
CA SER A 32 -9.43 1.33 13.24
C SER A 32 -9.31 2.65 12.48
N VAL A 33 -9.31 2.55 11.15
CA VAL A 33 -9.47 3.67 10.21
C VAL A 33 -10.66 3.34 9.32
N ARG A 34 -11.71 4.16 9.38
CA ARG A 34 -12.98 3.80 8.77
C ARG A 34 -13.72 4.99 8.18
N ASN A 35 -14.40 4.74 7.03
CA ASN A 35 -15.21 5.75 6.35
C ASN A 35 -14.43 7.04 6.08
N ILE A 36 -13.35 6.88 5.28
CA ILE A 36 -12.48 7.98 4.87
C ILE A 36 -12.61 8.16 3.37
N ASP A 37 -12.82 9.39 2.95
CA ASP A 37 -12.84 9.77 1.55
C ASP A 37 -11.66 10.71 1.23
N PHE A 38 -10.96 10.43 0.12
CA PHE A 38 -9.81 11.21 -0.34
C PHE A 38 -10.13 11.95 -1.64
N ASP A 39 -9.83 13.24 -1.69
CA ASP A 39 -9.85 14.04 -2.91
C ASP A 39 -8.50 14.73 -3.13
N ALA A 40 -7.58 14.00 -3.73
CA ALA A 40 -6.25 14.48 -4.06
C ALA A 40 -5.87 14.09 -5.49
N CYS A 41 -5.07 14.93 -6.16
CA CYS A 41 -4.76 14.74 -7.57
C CYS A 41 -3.29 15.02 -7.92
N MET A 42 -2.39 14.93 -6.94
CA MET A 42 -0.96 15.17 -7.08
C MET A 42 -0.57 16.63 -7.42
N TYR A 43 -1.43 17.39 -8.09
CA TYR A 43 -1.11 18.75 -8.50
C TYR A 43 -1.73 19.79 -7.55
N LYS A 44 -0.93 20.77 -7.19
CA LYS A 44 -1.38 21.97 -6.48
C LYS A 44 -0.84 23.22 -7.13
N VAL A 45 -1.56 24.32 -6.99
CA VAL A 45 -1.05 25.66 -7.30
C VAL A 45 -0.82 26.36 -5.96
N ILE A 46 0.44 26.66 -5.65
CA ILE A 46 0.85 27.36 -4.44
C ILE A 46 1.46 28.70 -4.90
N ASP A 47 0.90 29.81 -4.45
CA ASP A 47 1.31 31.15 -4.86
C ASP A 47 1.42 31.34 -6.38
N GLY A 48 0.48 30.75 -7.13
CA GLY A 48 0.45 30.78 -8.59
C GLY A 48 1.43 29.84 -9.30
N ILE A 49 2.19 29.03 -8.58
CA ILE A 49 3.16 28.09 -9.13
C ILE A 49 2.57 26.66 -9.09
N PRO A 50 2.44 25.96 -10.24
CA PRO A 50 2.06 24.56 -10.25
C PRO A 50 3.15 23.71 -9.61
N MET A 51 2.77 22.85 -8.68
CA MET A 51 3.67 21.94 -7.97
C MET A 51 3.13 20.52 -7.98
N ASN A 52 4.01 19.56 -8.19
CA ASN A 52 3.70 18.15 -7.95
C ASN A 52 3.83 17.85 -6.46
N MET A 53 2.84 17.16 -5.91
CA MET A 53 2.83 16.73 -4.52
C MET A 53 3.24 15.26 -4.48
N GLU A 54 4.53 15.01 -4.36
CA GLU A 54 5.05 13.65 -4.13
C GLU A 54 4.60 13.15 -2.76
N ASN A 55 4.49 11.83 -2.60
CA ASN A 55 4.03 11.16 -1.39
C ASN A 55 2.64 11.67 -0.91
N GLN A 56 1.73 11.92 -1.84
CA GLN A 56 0.35 12.29 -1.54
C GLN A 56 -0.52 11.04 -1.35
N ASP A 57 -0.08 10.18 -0.43
CA ASP A 57 -0.75 8.93 -0.08
C ASP A 57 -2.02 9.18 0.74
N GLY A 58 -2.90 8.19 0.76
CA GLY A 58 -4.08 8.23 1.61
C GLY A 58 -3.78 7.78 3.03
N ILE A 59 -3.55 6.49 3.22
CA ILE A 59 -3.31 5.87 4.52
C ILE A 59 -1.98 5.12 4.50
N ASP A 60 -1.06 5.52 5.36
CA ASP A 60 0.21 4.85 5.59
C ASP A 60 0.25 4.13 6.92
N ILE A 61 0.33 2.81 6.85
CA ILE A 61 0.58 1.94 7.99
C ILE A 61 2.06 1.61 7.97
N ARG A 62 2.75 2.04 9.02
CA ARG A 62 4.21 2.00 9.05
C ARG A 62 4.73 1.06 10.12
N ASN A 63 6.05 0.98 10.24
CA ASN A 63 6.75 0.06 11.13
C ASN A 63 6.10 -0.09 12.50
N GLY A 64 5.95 -1.33 12.95
CA GLY A 64 5.44 -1.66 14.27
C GLY A 64 3.93 -1.52 14.44
N CYS A 65 3.20 -1.27 13.38
CA CYS A 65 1.73 -1.23 13.42
C CYS A 65 1.13 -2.64 13.36
N HIS A 66 0.19 -2.94 14.24
CA HIS A 66 -0.51 -4.23 14.22
C HIS A 66 -1.90 -4.17 14.85
N HIS A 67 -2.73 -5.22 14.57
CA HIS A 67 -4.12 -5.30 15.04
C HIS A 67 -4.95 -4.09 14.61
N ILE A 68 -4.92 -3.77 13.31
CA ILE A 68 -5.61 -2.60 12.76
C ILE A 68 -6.61 -3.04 11.70
N VAL A 69 -7.80 -2.44 11.73
CA VAL A 69 -8.84 -2.58 10.70
C VAL A 69 -8.96 -1.29 9.90
N ILE A 70 -8.81 -1.39 8.58
CA ILE A 70 -9.03 -0.32 7.62
C ILE A 70 -10.25 -0.69 6.79
N SER A 71 -11.29 0.14 6.77
CA SER A 71 -12.51 -0.18 6.03
C SER A 71 -13.23 1.04 5.47
N ASP A 72 -13.98 0.80 4.38
CA ASP A 72 -14.87 1.80 3.79
C ASP A 72 -14.07 3.05 3.34
N ILE A 73 -13.04 2.81 2.53
CA ILE A 73 -12.16 3.85 2.01
C ILE A 73 -12.54 4.16 0.57
N THR A 74 -12.70 5.46 0.27
CA THR A 74 -13.09 5.93 -1.07
C THR A 74 -12.19 7.04 -1.58
N GLY A 75 -12.29 7.32 -2.87
CA GLY A 75 -11.73 8.51 -3.49
C GLY A 75 -10.41 8.29 -4.25
N GLN A 76 -9.63 9.35 -4.34
CA GLN A 76 -8.41 9.40 -5.14
C GLN A 76 -7.26 10.03 -4.37
N THR A 77 -6.06 9.49 -4.58
CA THR A 77 -4.81 10.02 -4.06
C THR A 77 -3.80 10.32 -5.16
N GLY A 78 -2.79 11.10 -4.87
CA GLY A 78 -1.70 11.36 -5.80
C GLY A 78 -0.69 10.22 -5.87
N ASP A 79 -0.37 9.64 -4.71
CA ASP A 79 0.47 8.46 -4.51
C ASP A 79 -0.39 7.28 -4.01
N ASP A 80 0.13 6.31 -3.28
CA ASP A 80 -0.61 5.11 -2.87
C ASP A 80 -1.90 5.46 -2.08
N LEU A 81 -3.03 4.80 -2.38
CA LEU A 81 -4.25 5.03 -1.61
C LEU A 81 -4.15 4.41 -0.21
N ILE A 82 -3.62 3.19 -0.12
CA ILE A 82 -3.30 2.52 1.14
C ILE A 82 -1.91 1.89 1.00
N ALA A 83 -0.99 2.24 1.88
CA ALA A 83 0.35 1.68 1.93
C ALA A 83 0.64 1.03 3.29
N LEU A 84 1.07 -0.22 3.28
CA LEU A 84 1.71 -0.89 4.40
C LEU A 84 3.22 -0.85 4.15
N THR A 85 3.94 -0.01 4.89
CA THR A 85 5.34 0.30 4.62
C THR A 85 6.22 -0.06 5.82
N ALA A 86 6.71 -1.29 5.83
CA ALA A 86 7.64 -1.80 6.82
C ALA A 86 9.07 -1.77 6.26
N ILE A 87 9.82 -0.73 6.57
CA ILE A 87 11.17 -0.52 6.06
C ILE A 87 12.15 -0.40 7.24
N VAL A 88 13.20 -1.22 7.19
CA VAL A 88 14.38 -1.07 8.04
C VAL A 88 15.59 -0.85 7.12
N PRO A 89 16.01 0.38 6.90
CA PRO A 89 17.08 0.67 5.96
C PRO A 89 18.41 0.07 6.42
N ASN A 90 19.25 -0.31 5.46
CA ASN A 90 20.59 -0.84 5.75
C ASN A 90 21.50 0.22 6.40
N LYS A 91 21.24 1.50 6.13
CA LYS A 91 21.89 2.65 6.76
C LYS A 91 20.85 3.73 6.96
N GLU A 92 20.71 4.20 8.18
CA GLU A 92 19.97 5.42 8.43
C GLU A 92 20.75 6.59 7.84
N THR A 93 20.19 7.21 6.81
CA THR A 93 20.77 8.39 6.18
C THR A 93 19.81 9.56 6.33
N TYR A 94 20.24 10.54 7.10
CA TYR A 94 19.60 11.85 7.07
C TYR A 94 20.15 12.62 5.86
N LEU A 95 19.26 13.19 5.07
CA LEU A 95 19.67 14.14 4.03
C LEU A 95 20.06 15.47 4.67
N PRO A 96 21.01 16.23 4.08
CA PRO A 96 21.24 17.62 4.47
C PRO A 96 19.92 18.39 4.44
N GLY A 97 19.59 19.08 5.54
CA GLY A 97 18.31 19.77 5.70
C GLY A 97 17.27 19.01 6.54
N GLY A 98 17.61 17.83 7.10
CA GLY A 98 16.75 17.11 8.03
C GLY A 98 15.65 16.25 7.38
N SER A 99 15.68 16.08 6.07
CA SER A 99 14.77 15.14 5.40
C SER A 99 15.19 13.71 5.68
N LEU A 100 14.26 12.92 6.22
CA LEU A 100 14.45 11.50 6.40
C LEU A 100 14.33 10.81 5.03
N ARG A 101 15.36 10.08 4.61
CA ARG A 101 15.22 9.09 3.53
C ARG A 101 14.42 7.87 3.96
N THR A 102 14.17 7.75 5.24
CA THR A 102 13.42 6.67 5.82
C THR A 102 12.12 7.17 6.37
N THR A 103 11.19 6.29 6.38
CA THR A 103 9.84 6.52 6.82
C THR A 103 9.70 6.63 8.35
N HIS A 104 10.79 6.67 9.10
CA HIS A 104 10.73 6.79 10.55
C HIS A 104 10.53 8.24 10.95
N VAL A 105 9.40 8.50 11.58
CA VAL A 105 9.09 9.80 12.17
C VAL A 105 9.48 9.87 13.63
N MET A 106 9.53 8.71 14.29
CA MET A 106 9.97 8.64 15.67
C MET A 106 11.48 8.43 15.74
N HIS A 107 12.19 9.37 16.38
CA HIS A 107 13.59 9.24 16.78
C HIS A 107 13.75 8.31 17.98
N ASN A 108 13.13 7.14 17.96
CA ASN A 108 13.18 6.21 19.05
C ASN A 108 14.15 5.08 18.78
N ASP A 109 14.70 4.53 19.83
CA ASP A 109 15.45 3.28 19.78
C ASP A 109 14.51 2.13 19.37
N TRP A 110 14.55 1.77 18.10
CA TRP A 110 13.82 0.63 17.56
C TRP A 110 14.45 -0.72 17.91
N SER A 111 15.59 -0.74 18.58
CA SER A 111 16.28 -1.99 18.91
C SER A 111 15.44 -2.93 19.80
N ARG A 112 14.49 -2.38 20.54
CA ARG A 112 13.60 -3.11 21.45
C ARG A 112 12.14 -3.15 21.01
N ARG A 113 11.81 -2.64 19.82
CA ARG A 113 10.44 -2.59 19.32
C ARG A 113 10.28 -3.54 18.16
N GLU A 114 9.11 -4.12 18.03
CA GLU A 114 8.70 -4.80 16.83
C GLU A 114 8.63 -3.79 15.68
N ARG A 115 9.16 -4.17 14.53
CA ARG A 115 9.17 -3.33 13.33
C ARG A 115 8.27 -3.88 12.24
N ASP A 116 7.87 -5.13 12.36
CA ASP A 116 6.98 -5.79 11.43
C ASP A 116 5.58 -5.15 11.46
N ILE A 117 4.87 -5.27 10.36
CA ILE A 117 3.45 -4.92 10.27
C ILE A 117 2.68 -6.23 10.21
N HIS A 118 1.67 -6.41 11.07
CA HIS A 118 0.93 -7.65 11.06
C HIS A 118 -0.49 -7.52 11.62
N ASP A 119 -1.29 -8.57 11.37
CA ASP A 119 -2.68 -8.62 11.84
C ASP A 119 -3.50 -7.41 11.36
N ILE A 120 -3.45 -7.16 10.05
CA ILE A 120 -4.13 -6.05 9.40
C ILE A 120 -5.30 -6.57 8.56
N VAL A 121 -6.45 -5.94 8.69
CA VAL A 121 -7.61 -6.17 7.83
C VAL A 121 -7.91 -4.93 7.02
N ILE A 122 -7.96 -5.06 5.68
CA ILE A 122 -8.32 -4.02 4.74
C ILE A 122 -9.56 -4.50 3.97
N ARG A 123 -10.63 -3.72 3.95
CA ARG A 123 -11.86 -4.11 3.26
C ARG A 123 -12.67 -2.94 2.74
N ASN A 124 -13.47 -3.20 1.68
CA ASN A 124 -14.36 -2.20 1.08
C ASN A 124 -13.60 -0.93 0.64
N VAL A 125 -12.66 -1.09 -0.28
CA VAL A 125 -11.86 0.00 -0.85
C VAL A 125 -12.36 0.29 -2.26
N ILE A 126 -12.83 1.50 -2.52
CA ILE A 126 -13.31 1.94 -3.84
C ILE A 126 -12.60 3.23 -4.21
N GLY A 127 -11.54 3.14 -4.99
CA GLY A 127 -10.76 4.34 -5.29
C GLY A 127 -9.63 4.08 -6.26
N CYS A 128 -8.81 5.09 -6.46
CA CYS A 128 -7.65 5.00 -7.32
C CYS A 128 -6.47 5.85 -6.83
N SER A 129 -5.29 5.52 -7.31
CA SER A 129 -4.11 6.37 -7.22
C SER A 129 -3.87 7.09 -8.54
N TYR A 130 -3.35 8.29 -8.51
CA TYR A 130 -2.97 9.01 -9.73
C TYR A 130 -1.68 8.45 -10.35
N LEU A 131 -0.65 8.16 -9.55
CA LEU A 131 0.66 7.68 -10.03
C LEU A 131 1.01 6.26 -9.61
N CYS A 132 0.56 5.82 -8.42
CA CYS A 132 1.05 4.62 -7.78
C CYS A 132 -0.04 3.54 -7.65
N TRP A 133 -0.34 3.05 -6.46
CA TRP A 133 -1.14 1.84 -6.28
C TRP A 133 -2.35 2.09 -5.39
N VAL A 134 -3.42 1.33 -5.59
CA VAL A 134 -4.54 1.35 -4.65
C VAL A 134 -4.16 0.69 -3.32
N LEU A 135 -3.38 -0.38 -3.39
CA LEU A 135 -2.82 -1.03 -2.22
C LEU A 135 -1.34 -1.37 -2.45
N ARG A 136 -0.49 -1.00 -1.52
CA ARG A 136 0.93 -1.37 -1.52
C ARG A 136 1.31 -2.09 -0.23
N LEU A 137 2.00 -3.21 -0.33
CA LEU A 137 2.67 -3.89 0.77
C LEU A 137 4.17 -3.86 0.50
N LEU A 138 4.91 -3.07 1.24
CA LEU A 138 6.35 -2.88 1.08
C LEU A 138 7.08 -3.32 2.35
N ALA A 139 7.77 -4.45 2.29
CA ALA A 139 8.57 -4.99 3.39
C ALA A 139 10.04 -5.08 2.96
N ALA A 140 10.91 -4.31 3.63
CA ALA A 140 12.34 -4.24 3.35
C ALA A 140 13.15 -4.34 4.64
N ASN A 141 13.98 -5.39 4.77
CA ASN A 141 14.66 -5.84 6.01
C ASN A 141 13.73 -6.08 7.20
N THR A 142 12.47 -6.39 6.94
CA THR A 142 11.42 -6.60 7.93
C THR A 142 10.30 -7.40 7.29
N LYS A 143 9.16 -7.57 7.95
CA LYS A 143 8.08 -8.41 7.47
C LYS A 143 6.73 -7.72 7.53
N ILE A 144 5.86 -8.14 6.61
CA ILE A 144 4.42 -7.87 6.65
C ILE A 144 3.71 -9.24 6.65
N TYR A 145 2.91 -9.55 7.66
CA TYR A 145 2.26 -10.84 7.74
C TYR A 145 0.86 -10.79 8.35
N ASN A 146 0.07 -11.86 8.13
CA ASN A 146 -1.31 -11.96 8.59
C ASN A 146 -2.16 -10.77 8.11
N VAL A 147 -2.18 -10.53 6.80
CA VAL A 147 -2.96 -9.44 6.20
C VAL A 147 -4.11 -10.01 5.40
N VAL A 148 -5.30 -9.48 5.61
CA VAL A 148 -6.48 -9.76 4.78
C VAL A 148 -6.84 -8.48 4.03
N ALA A 149 -6.82 -8.54 2.70
CA ALA A 149 -7.27 -7.47 1.80
C ALA A 149 -8.45 -7.99 0.98
N ASP A 150 -9.64 -7.47 1.23
CA ASP A 150 -10.89 -7.96 0.66
C ASP A 150 -11.78 -6.85 0.12
N GLY A 151 -12.31 -7.02 -1.09
CA GLY A 151 -13.25 -6.06 -1.68
C GLY A 151 -12.55 -4.77 -2.13
N ILE A 152 -11.65 -4.85 -3.12
CA ILE A 152 -10.94 -3.70 -3.68
C ILE A 152 -11.45 -3.45 -5.10
N ILE A 153 -11.96 -2.25 -5.34
CA ILE A 153 -12.36 -1.77 -6.66
C ILE A 153 -11.47 -0.60 -7.05
N ASP A 154 -10.62 -0.83 -8.05
CA ASP A 154 -9.83 0.22 -8.67
C ASP A 154 -10.71 0.98 -9.67
N THR A 155 -10.96 2.25 -9.38
CA THR A 155 -11.80 3.14 -10.20
C THR A 155 -11.04 3.87 -11.28
N ASN A 156 -9.75 3.57 -11.47
CA ASN A 156 -8.93 4.20 -12.49
C ASN A 156 -9.49 3.92 -13.89
N THR A 157 -9.83 4.97 -14.62
CA THR A 157 -10.32 4.92 -16.00
C THR A 157 -9.34 5.51 -17.00
N ASP A 158 -8.24 6.12 -16.53
CA ASP A 158 -7.25 6.71 -17.41
C ASP A 158 -6.29 5.65 -17.92
N ALA A 159 -6.48 5.33 -19.19
CA ALA A 159 -5.65 4.36 -19.90
C ALA A 159 -4.15 4.72 -19.98
N ASN A 160 -3.79 5.95 -19.73
CA ASN A 160 -2.40 6.43 -19.77
C ASN A 160 -1.74 6.45 -18.40
N ARG A 161 -2.49 6.21 -17.31
CA ARG A 161 -1.90 6.12 -15.98
C ARG A 161 -1.01 4.89 -15.85
N GLU A 162 0.16 5.09 -15.31
CA GLU A 162 1.09 4.00 -14.99
C GLU A 162 0.72 3.28 -13.68
N ALA A 163 -0.18 3.83 -12.92
CA ALA A 163 -0.70 3.29 -11.67
C ALA A 163 -1.32 1.89 -11.86
N GLY A 164 -1.07 1.01 -10.92
CA GLY A 164 -1.65 -0.32 -10.84
C GLY A 164 -2.58 -0.47 -9.64
N THR A 165 -3.14 -1.66 -9.45
CA THR A 165 -4.07 -1.89 -8.34
C THR A 165 -3.34 -2.34 -7.08
N ILE A 166 -2.53 -3.40 -7.13
CA ILE A 166 -1.83 -3.92 -5.94
C ILE A 166 -0.34 -4.16 -6.24
N LEU A 167 0.54 -3.61 -5.40
CA LEU A 167 1.98 -3.88 -5.40
C LEU A 167 2.41 -4.65 -4.15
N LEU A 168 3.15 -5.72 -4.33
CA LEU A 168 3.71 -6.55 -3.27
C LEU A 168 5.24 -6.54 -3.35
N GLY A 169 5.88 -5.97 -2.33
CA GLY A 169 7.31 -5.76 -2.29
C GLY A 169 7.80 -4.66 -3.22
N ASP A 170 9.11 -4.61 -3.39
CA ASP A 170 9.81 -3.73 -4.32
C ASP A 170 11.01 -4.44 -4.98
N ASN A 171 11.81 -3.71 -5.73
CA ASN A 171 13.01 -4.23 -6.38
C ASN A 171 14.30 -4.03 -5.54
N ASP A 172 14.22 -4.03 -4.22
CA ASP A 172 15.29 -3.68 -3.27
C ASP A 172 15.69 -2.19 -3.31
N ASP A 173 14.75 -1.32 -3.69
CA ASP A 173 15.00 0.12 -3.83
C ASP A 173 15.26 0.80 -2.46
N TYR A 174 14.66 0.28 -1.39
CA TYR A 174 14.80 0.82 -0.02
C TYR A 174 15.75 0.00 0.83
N ALA A 175 15.62 -1.31 0.80
CA ALA A 175 16.45 -2.27 1.50
C ALA A 175 16.19 -3.67 0.97
N THR A 176 16.91 -4.67 1.48
CA THR A 176 16.79 -6.06 1.00
C THR A 176 15.41 -6.65 1.29
N ASN A 177 14.76 -7.18 0.27
CA ASN A 177 13.57 -8.01 0.43
C ASN A 177 13.99 -9.41 0.93
N LEU A 178 13.46 -9.83 2.05
CA LEU A 178 13.71 -11.16 2.61
C LEU A 178 12.80 -12.21 1.94
N PRO A 179 13.22 -13.47 1.83
CA PRO A 179 12.42 -14.53 1.19
C PRO A 179 11.04 -14.77 1.81
N ASP A 180 10.82 -14.35 3.05
CA ASP A 180 9.56 -14.42 3.79
C ASP A 180 9.03 -13.02 4.20
N SER A 181 9.43 -11.99 3.46
CA SER A 181 9.10 -10.60 3.80
C SER A 181 7.59 -10.32 3.77
N ILE A 182 6.84 -10.97 2.88
CA ILE A 182 5.38 -10.90 2.84
C ILE A 182 4.85 -12.34 3.00
N ARG A 183 4.06 -12.61 4.04
CA ARG A 183 3.55 -13.96 4.30
C ARG A 183 2.18 -13.99 4.97
N GLY A 184 1.45 -15.10 4.80
CA GLY A 184 0.12 -15.23 5.39
C GLY A 184 -0.83 -14.14 4.94
N VAL A 185 -0.75 -13.74 3.67
CA VAL A 185 -1.57 -12.67 3.09
C VAL A 185 -2.69 -13.29 2.25
N THR A 186 -3.91 -12.85 2.50
CA THR A 186 -5.06 -13.17 1.65
C THR A 186 -5.50 -11.92 0.90
N ILE A 187 -5.55 -12.00 -0.43
CA ILE A 187 -6.09 -10.96 -1.30
C ILE A 187 -7.29 -11.54 -2.03
N SER A 188 -8.47 -10.95 -1.86
CA SER A 188 -9.71 -11.45 -2.44
C SER A 188 -10.64 -10.35 -2.96
N ASN A 189 -11.51 -10.72 -3.91
CA ASN A 189 -12.55 -9.84 -4.43
C ASN A 189 -11.99 -8.50 -4.99
N VAL A 190 -11.04 -8.60 -5.92
CA VAL A 190 -10.42 -7.43 -6.56
C VAL A 190 -10.97 -7.22 -7.95
N VAL A 191 -11.43 -6.02 -8.24
CA VAL A 191 -11.85 -5.61 -9.59
C VAL A 191 -11.02 -4.42 -10.05
N THR A 192 -10.37 -4.58 -11.19
CA THR A 192 -9.55 -3.52 -11.79
C THR A 192 -9.85 -3.32 -13.27
N GLY A 193 -9.47 -2.19 -13.82
CA GLY A 193 -9.41 -1.89 -15.25
C GLY A 193 -8.07 -1.32 -15.65
N CYS A 194 -7.02 -1.56 -14.85
CA CYS A 194 -5.69 -1.05 -15.15
C CYS A 194 -5.05 -1.78 -16.35
N LYS A 195 -4.28 -1.06 -17.15
CA LYS A 195 -3.54 -1.60 -18.31
C LYS A 195 -2.29 -2.41 -17.93
N ARG A 196 -2.11 -2.69 -16.65
CA ARG A 196 -1.06 -3.58 -16.15
C ARG A 196 -1.68 -4.84 -15.58
N SER A 197 -0.86 -5.75 -15.07
CA SER A 197 -1.39 -6.83 -14.24
C SER A 197 -2.05 -6.25 -13.00
N ALA A 198 -3.19 -6.81 -12.63
CA ALA A 198 -3.93 -6.36 -11.45
C ALA A 198 -3.06 -6.33 -10.19
N ILE A 199 -2.19 -7.33 -10.05
CA ILE A 199 -1.25 -7.49 -8.95
C ILE A 199 0.17 -7.61 -9.52
N ALA A 200 1.11 -6.83 -8.99
CA ALA A 200 2.53 -6.95 -9.26
C ALA A 200 3.27 -7.41 -7.99
N LEU A 201 4.00 -8.52 -8.10
CA LEU A 201 4.88 -9.03 -7.06
C LEU A 201 6.33 -8.75 -7.47
N CYS A 202 6.94 -7.76 -6.83
CA CYS A 202 8.33 -7.35 -7.04
C CYS A 202 9.28 -7.87 -5.94
N GLY A 203 8.75 -8.18 -4.76
CA GLY A 203 9.47 -8.78 -3.65
C GLY A 203 9.27 -10.30 -3.54
N TYR A 204 9.19 -10.80 -2.32
CA TYR A 204 8.93 -12.20 -2.01
C TYR A 204 7.62 -12.34 -1.23
N MET A 205 6.87 -13.37 -1.58
CA MET A 205 5.60 -13.71 -0.92
C MET A 205 5.53 -15.21 -0.64
N CYS A 206 5.11 -15.60 0.55
CA CYS A 206 4.93 -17.01 0.88
C CYS A 206 3.65 -17.27 1.69
N ASP A 207 3.21 -18.54 1.71
CA ASP A 207 2.10 -19.05 2.51
C ASP A 207 0.84 -18.17 2.40
N SER A 208 0.44 -17.83 1.18
CA SER A 208 -0.55 -16.79 0.90
C SER A 208 -1.54 -17.22 -0.17
N ALA A 209 -2.65 -16.51 -0.27
CA ALA A 209 -3.70 -16.79 -1.25
C ALA A 209 -4.17 -15.52 -1.98
N ILE A 210 -4.38 -15.66 -3.29
CA ILE A 210 -4.98 -14.64 -4.16
C ILE A 210 -6.18 -15.29 -4.83
N THR A 211 -7.38 -14.74 -4.67
CA THR A 211 -8.60 -15.34 -5.20
C THR A 211 -9.59 -14.28 -5.69
N ASN A 212 -10.41 -14.67 -6.67
CA ASN A 212 -11.47 -13.82 -7.22
C ASN A 212 -10.98 -12.42 -7.64
N VAL A 213 -9.97 -12.38 -8.51
CA VAL A 213 -9.44 -11.15 -9.09
C VAL A 213 -9.91 -11.02 -10.53
N VAL A 214 -10.53 -9.90 -10.87
CA VAL A 214 -11.02 -9.60 -12.21
C VAL A 214 -10.29 -8.40 -12.78
N ASN A 215 -9.51 -8.59 -13.84
CA ASN A 215 -8.99 -7.50 -14.65
C ASN A 215 -9.87 -7.31 -15.88
N ARG A 216 -10.58 -6.19 -15.96
CA ARG A 216 -11.50 -5.83 -17.04
C ARG A 216 -10.79 -5.28 -18.27
N GLU A 217 -9.54 -4.87 -18.14
CA GLU A 217 -8.77 -4.39 -19.31
C GLU A 217 -8.35 -5.58 -20.18
N PRO A 218 -8.69 -5.57 -21.47
CA PRO A 218 -8.41 -6.69 -22.37
C PRO A 218 -6.92 -7.01 -22.46
N ASN A 219 -6.61 -8.30 -22.40
CA ASN A 219 -5.24 -8.86 -22.48
C ASN A 219 -4.28 -8.45 -21.36
N CYS A 220 -4.77 -7.79 -20.31
CA CYS A 220 -3.97 -7.51 -19.14
C CYS A 220 -4.06 -8.65 -18.12
N GLY A 221 -2.92 -9.00 -17.53
CA GLY A 221 -2.81 -10.16 -16.63
C GLY A 221 -3.42 -9.91 -15.24
N ILE A 222 -3.53 -11.00 -14.48
CA ILE A 222 -3.92 -10.95 -13.08
C ILE A 222 -2.70 -10.72 -12.20
N LEU A 223 -1.66 -11.52 -12.36
CA LEU A 223 -0.46 -11.49 -11.54
C LEU A 223 0.79 -11.41 -12.40
N LYS A 224 1.67 -10.47 -12.10
CA LYS A 224 3.04 -10.39 -12.65
C LYS A 224 4.02 -10.63 -11.51
N VAL A 225 4.92 -11.58 -11.69
CA VAL A 225 6.00 -11.88 -10.75
C VAL A 225 7.31 -11.42 -11.36
N SER A 226 8.03 -10.54 -10.69
CA SER A 226 9.29 -9.97 -11.19
C SER A 226 10.51 -10.85 -10.86
N ARG A 227 10.44 -11.65 -9.78
CA ARG A 227 11.51 -12.55 -9.35
C ARG A 227 11.13 -14.00 -9.60
N PRO A 228 11.96 -14.83 -10.23
CA PRO A 228 11.63 -16.24 -10.51
C PRO A 228 11.29 -17.06 -9.26
N ASP A 229 11.91 -16.75 -8.13
CA ASP A 229 11.73 -17.36 -6.82
C ASP A 229 10.85 -16.54 -5.86
N GLY A 230 10.17 -15.51 -6.38
CA GLY A 230 9.38 -14.57 -5.57
C GLY A 230 8.15 -15.18 -4.88
N MET A 231 7.72 -16.37 -5.29
CA MET A 231 6.54 -17.04 -4.72
C MET A 231 6.88 -18.41 -4.14
N LYS A 232 6.43 -18.67 -2.91
CA LYS A 232 6.55 -19.97 -2.27
C LYS A 232 5.25 -20.32 -1.54
N ASN A 233 4.61 -21.43 -1.90
CA ASN A 233 3.34 -21.83 -1.32
C ASN A 233 2.26 -20.72 -1.41
N VAL A 234 2.07 -20.18 -2.62
CA VAL A 234 1.06 -19.16 -2.91
C VAL A 234 0.05 -19.71 -3.90
N SER A 235 -1.23 -19.66 -3.55
CA SER A 235 -2.33 -20.06 -4.43
C SER A 235 -2.91 -18.88 -5.19
N LEU A 236 -3.24 -19.11 -6.46
CA LEU A 236 -4.01 -18.19 -7.30
C LEU A 236 -5.21 -18.95 -7.86
N SER A 237 -6.43 -18.51 -7.53
CA SER A 237 -7.67 -19.19 -7.94
C SER A 237 -8.78 -18.21 -8.32
N GLU A 238 -9.78 -18.73 -9.07
CA GLU A 238 -11.01 -18.01 -9.43
C GLU A 238 -10.80 -16.62 -10.04
N SER A 239 -9.71 -16.43 -10.81
CA SER A 239 -9.35 -15.13 -11.34
C SER A 239 -9.57 -15.06 -12.84
N VAL A 240 -10.03 -13.89 -13.33
CA VAL A 240 -10.45 -13.70 -14.73
C VAL A 240 -9.73 -12.49 -15.33
N SER A 241 -9.08 -12.74 -16.47
CA SER A 241 -8.60 -11.70 -17.37
C SER A 241 -9.49 -11.67 -18.62
N VAL A 242 -10.02 -10.52 -18.96
CA VAL A 242 -10.87 -10.34 -20.13
C VAL A 242 -10.03 -10.45 -21.40
N LYS A 243 -10.51 -11.20 -22.41
CA LYS A 243 -9.86 -11.25 -23.72
C LYS A 243 -10.48 -10.23 -24.65
N ALA A 244 -9.67 -9.57 -25.46
CA ALA A 244 -10.18 -8.76 -26.57
C ALA A 244 -10.95 -9.68 -27.56
N LYS A 245 -12.06 -9.19 -28.05
CA LYS A 245 -12.85 -9.86 -29.11
C LYS A 245 -12.19 -9.68 -30.46
#